data_6f96e73232dca43fa149027141c54882
#
_entry.id   6f96e73232dca43fa149027141c54882
#
_cell.length_a   1.000
_cell.length_b   1.000
_cell.length_c   1.000
_cell.angle_alpha   90.00
_cell.angle_beta   90.00
_cell.angle_gamma   90.00
#
_symmetry.space_group_name_H-M   'P 1'
#
loop_
_entity.id
_entity.type
_entity.pdbx_description
1 polymer ?
#
loop_
_entity_poly.entity_id
_entity_poly.type
_entity_poly.pdbx_seq_one_letter_code
_entity_poly.pdbx_strand_id
1 'polypeptide(L)'
;MEYEEVKTFIADFTKWLTEIAQTEAFQKYKSILFGLFESGQGMRVYTAGATHKRFGWEEDCDEPLSYLPQSLQNKTSTEALFFVNEAIVENEALLKGKKVLFGFDDGDVYKAKKFKK
;
A
#
# COMPACT_ATOMS: atom_id res chain seq x y z
N MET A 1 16.73 -0.87 -11.88
CA MET A 1 15.39 -0.30 -11.70
C MET A 1 15.43 1.17 -12.07
N GLU A 2 14.49 1.58 -12.86
CA GLU A 2 14.46 2.95 -13.37
C GLU A 2 13.95 3.92 -12.32
N TYR A 3 14.67 5.01 -12.14
CA TYR A 3 14.24 6.04 -11.20
C TYR A 3 12.89 6.64 -11.63
N GLU A 4 12.71 6.82 -12.94
CA GLU A 4 11.46 7.37 -13.45
C GLU A 4 10.25 6.47 -13.17
N GLU A 5 10.47 5.17 -13.22
CA GLU A 5 9.38 4.24 -12.90
C GLU A 5 8.92 4.38 -11.45
N VAL A 6 9.88 4.52 -10.54
CA VAL A 6 9.56 4.70 -9.13
C VAL A 6 8.78 6.00 -8.93
N LYS A 7 9.25 7.08 -9.55
CA LYS A 7 8.59 8.38 -9.44
C LYS A 7 7.17 8.33 -9.98
N THR A 8 6.98 7.67 -11.11
CA THR A 8 5.65 7.56 -11.69
C THR A 8 4.73 6.76 -10.79
N PHE A 9 5.22 5.67 -10.25
CA PHE A 9 4.42 4.86 -9.34
C PHE A 9 4.04 5.67 -8.10
N ILE A 10 4.99 6.39 -7.53
CA ILE A 10 4.71 7.20 -6.35
C ILE A 10 3.65 8.26 -6.65
N ALA A 11 3.73 8.90 -7.83
CA ALA A 11 2.75 9.90 -8.21
C ALA A 11 1.34 9.30 -8.33
N ASP A 12 1.24 8.15 -8.97
CA ASP A 12 -0.04 7.46 -9.13
C ASP A 12 -0.59 7.02 -7.77
N PHE A 13 0.27 6.49 -6.93
CA PHE A 13 -0.10 6.04 -5.59
C PHE A 13 -0.59 7.22 -4.75
N THR A 14 0.13 8.34 -4.83
CA THR A 14 -0.21 9.53 -4.05
C THR A 14 -1.58 10.07 -4.44
N LYS A 15 -1.87 10.14 -5.74
CA LYS A 15 -3.16 10.59 -6.20
C LYS A 15 -4.27 9.69 -5.69
N TRP A 16 -4.08 8.40 -5.83
CA TRP A 16 -5.04 7.40 -5.39
C TRP A 16 -5.27 7.49 -3.87
N LEU A 17 -4.18 7.55 -3.10
CA LEU A 17 -4.29 7.58 -1.65
C LEU A 17 -4.94 8.89 -1.17
N THR A 18 -4.63 10.00 -1.83
CA THR A 18 -5.23 11.29 -1.48
C THR A 18 -6.75 11.22 -1.58
N GLU A 19 -7.26 10.58 -2.63
CA GLU A 19 -8.69 10.43 -2.81
C GLU A 19 -9.30 9.52 -1.73
N ILE A 20 -8.62 8.41 -1.44
CA ILE A 20 -9.09 7.47 -0.43
C ILE A 20 -9.09 8.11 0.95
N ALA A 21 -8.09 8.91 1.25
CA ALA A 21 -7.94 9.52 2.56
C ALA A 21 -9.09 10.46 2.90
N GLN A 22 -9.84 10.88 1.89
CA GLN A 22 -10.98 11.76 2.12
C GLN A 22 -12.25 10.98 2.48
N THR A 23 -12.21 9.66 2.38
CA THR A 23 -13.39 8.86 2.68
C THR A 23 -13.54 8.69 4.18
N GLU A 24 -14.77 8.53 4.62
CA GLU A 24 -15.07 8.32 6.02
C GLU A 24 -14.46 7.02 6.52
N ALA A 25 -14.52 5.98 5.71
CA ALA A 25 -13.98 4.69 6.09
C ALA A 25 -12.49 4.79 6.41
N PHE A 26 -11.73 5.45 5.54
CA PHE A 26 -10.30 5.59 5.75
C PHE A 26 -10.01 6.33 7.05
N GLN A 27 -10.76 7.38 7.29
CA GLN A 27 -10.52 8.20 8.48
C GLN A 27 -10.77 7.42 9.78
N LYS A 28 -11.66 6.47 9.74
CA LYS A 28 -11.96 5.65 10.92
C LYS A 28 -10.95 4.55 11.17
N TYR A 29 -10.20 4.17 10.16
CA TYR A 29 -9.23 3.09 10.29
C TYR A 29 -8.07 3.52 11.17
N LYS A 30 -7.68 2.63 12.07
CA LYS A 30 -6.47 2.80 12.88
C LYS A 30 -5.32 2.01 12.31
N SER A 31 -5.62 1.07 11.45
CA SER A 31 -4.62 0.24 10.77
C SER A 31 -4.94 0.19 9.30
N ILE A 32 -3.91 0.27 8.47
CA ILE A 32 -4.04 0.24 7.02
C ILE A 32 -3.11 -0.84 6.49
N LEU A 33 -3.62 -1.63 5.57
CA LEU A 33 -2.85 -2.64 4.86
C LEU A 33 -2.81 -2.29 3.39
N PHE A 34 -1.62 -2.32 2.80
CA PHE A 34 -1.47 -2.23 1.35
C PHE A 34 -1.03 -3.62 0.89
N GLY A 35 -1.91 -4.29 0.17
CA GLY A 35 -1.66 -5.65 -0.27
C GLY A 35 -1.32 -5.69 -1.75
N LEU A 36 -0.47 -6.66 -2.10
CA LEU A 36 -0.10 -6.89 -3.49
C LEU A 36 -0.56 -8.27 -3.91
N PHE A 37 -0.97 -8.38 -5.16
CA PHE A 37 -1.35 -9.66 -5.72
C PHE A 37 -1.10 -9.66 -7.22
N GLU A 38 -0.89 -10.85 -7.77
CA GLU A 38 -0.71 -10.99 -9.21
C GLU A 38 -2.06 -11.06 -9.88
N SER A 39 -2.21 -10.32 -10.95
CA SER A 39 -3.40 -10.38 -11.78
C SER A 39 -2.95 -10.75 -13.18
N GLY A 40 -3.89 -10.97 -14.08
CA GLY A 40 -3.55 -11.25 -15.46
C GLY A 40 -2.85 -10.11 -16.16
N GLN A 41 -2.80 -8.94 -15.53
CA GLN A 41 -2.23 -7.73 -16.13
C GLN A 41 -1.07 -7.18 -15.31
N GLY A 42 -0.40 -8.01 -14.53
CA GLY A 42 0.72 -7.57 -13.71
C GLY A 42 0.36 -7.61 -12.24
N MET A 43 1.17 -6.96 -11.43
CA MET A 43 0.93 -6.93 -10.00
C MET A 43 0.09 -5.72 -9.64
N ARG A 44 -0.92 -5.94 -8.83
CA ARG A 44 -1.82 -4.87 -8.43
C ARG A 44 -1.76 -4.63 -6.93
N VAL A 45 -2.13 -3.43 -6.53
CA VAL A 45 -2.09 -3.01 -5.15
C VAL A 45 -3.51 -2.67 -4.71
N TYR A 46 -3.86 -3.09 -3.51
CA TYR A 46 -5.12 -2.67 -2.92
C TYR A 46 -4.86 -2.16 -1.51
N THR A 47 -5.85 -1.49 -0.94
CA THR A 47 -5.77 -1.07 0.45
C THR A 47 -7.00 -1.56 1.19
N ALA A 48 -6.78 -1.93 2.45
CA ALA A 48 -7.84 -2.32 3.36
C ALA A 48 -7.45 -1.79 4.73
N GLY A 49 -8.35 -1.85 5.67
CA GLY A 49 -8.01 -1.36 6.99
C GLY A 49 -8.90 -1.95 8.08
N ALA A 50 -8.60 -1.56 9.30
CA ALA A 50 -9.35 -2.00 10.46
C ALA A 50 -9.43 -0.85 11.45
N THR A 51 -10.49 -0.86 12.26
CA THR A 51 -10.70 0.20 13.25
C THR A 51 -9.89 -0.03 14.53
N HIS A 52 -9.03 -1.05 14.53
CA HIS A 52 -8.14 -1.31 15.65
C HIS A 52 -6.72 -1.51 15.11
N LYS A 53 -5.75 -1.49 16.02
CA LYS A 53 -4.35 -1.62 15.62
C LYS A 53 -3.81 -3.04 15.74
N ARG A 54 -4.67 -3.96 16.14
CA ARG A 54 -4.26 -5.35 16.35
C ARG A 54 -4.60 -6.17 15.12
N PHE A 55 -3.75 -6.14 14.13
CA PHE A 55 -3.95 -7.01 12.99
C PHE A 55 -2.60 -7.38 12.41
N GLY A 56 -2.56 -8.56 11.81
CA GLY A 56 -1.34 -9.06 11.21
C GLY A 56 -1.46 -9.31 9.73
N TRP A 57 -2.69 -9.37 9.22
CA TRP A 57 -2.87 -9.64 7.81
C TRP A 57 -4.30 -9.31 7.41
N GLU A 58 -4.61 -9.56 6.13
CA GLU A 58 -5.88 -9.15 5.54
C GLU A 58 -7.10 -9.73 6.21
N GLU A 59 -6.99 -10.91 6.81
CA GLU A 59 -8.15 -11.51 7.48
C GLU A 59 -8.61 -10.71 8.68
N ASP A 60 -7.77 -9.81 9.16
CA ASP A 60 -8.11 -8.94 10.26
C ASP A 60 -8.71 -7.63 9.78
N CYS A 61 -8.76 -7.43 8.47
CA CYS A 61 -9.25 -6.19 7.88
C CYS A 61 -10.64 -6.35 7.32
N ASP A 62 -11.30 -5.23 7.12
CA ASP A 62 -12.52 -5.19 6.34
C ASP A 62 -12.16 -5.52 4.88
N GLU A 63 -13.18 -5.70 4.05
CA GLU A 63 -12.95 -5.93 2.64
C GLU A 63 -12.12 -4.79 2.06
N PRO A 64 -11.41 -5.04 0.96
CA PRO A 64 -10.59 -3.99 0.35
C PRO A 64 -11.41 -2.74 0.08
N LEU A 65 -10.85 -1.60 0.48
CA LEU A 65 -11.51 -0.32 0.29
C LEU A 65 -11.37 0.14 -1.15
N SER A 66 -10.24 -0.11 -1.76
CA SER A 66 -9.99 0.37 -3.11
C SER A 66 -8.78 -0.36 -3.70
N TYR A 67 -8.68 -0.32 -5.01
CA TYR A 67 -7.57 -0.90 -5.76
C TYR A 67 -6.91 0.21 -6.56
N LEU A 68 -5.58 0.24 -6.51
CA LEU A 68 -4.82 1.18 -7.34
C LEU A 68 -5.08 0.83 -8.80
N PRO A 69 -5.54 1.78 -9.62
CA PRO A 69 -5.87 1.48 -11.01
C PRO A 69 -4.69 0.98 -11.85
N GLN A 70 -3.52 1.51 -11.60
CA GLN A 70 -2.33 1.13 -12.35
C GLN A 70 -1.75 -0.17 -11.81
N SER A 71 -1.15 -0.97 -12.68
CA SER A 71 -0.50 -2.20 -12.27
C SER A 71 1.00 -2.09 -12.51
N LEU A 72 1.76 -2.91 -11.78
CA LEU A 72 3.20 -2.97 -11.95
C LEU A 72 3.53 -4.09 -12.93
N GLN A 73 4.19 -3.73 -14.02
CA GLN A 73 4.53 -4.66 -15.08
C GLN A 73 5.99 -5.06 -14.99
N ASN A 74 6.27 -6.33 -15.23
CA ASN A 74 7.64 -6.81 -15.36
C ASN A 74 8.52 -6.51 -14.15
N LYS A 75 7.95 -6.64 -12.95
CA LYS A 75 8.68 -6.41 -11.71
C LYS A 75 8.77 -7.69 -10.90
N THR A 76 9.90 -7.88 -10.25
CA THR A 76 10.03 -8.97 -9.29
C THR A 76 9.25 -8.62 -8.03
N SER A 77 9.02 -9.63 -7.19
CA SER A 77 8.35 -9.39 -5.91
C SER A 77 9.10 -8.37 -5.07
N THR A 78 10.42 -8.47 -5.04
CA THR A 78 11.25 -7.55 -4.27
C THR A 78 11.12 -6.14 -4.79
N GLU A 79 11.12 -5.96 -6.11
CA GLU A 79 10.96 -4.63 -6.70
C GLU A 79 9.59 -4.05 -6.38
N ALA A 80 8.55 -4.87 -6.48
CA ALA A 80 7.20 -4.39 -6.19
C ALA A 80 7.08 -3.94 -4.74
N LEU A 81 7.64 -4.71 -3.82
CA LEU A 81 7.62 -4.33 -2.40
C LEU A 81 8.39 -3.02 -2.18
N PHE A 82 9.51 -2.84 -2.86
CA PHE A 82 10.27 -1.62 -2.76
C PHE A 82 9.44 -0.42 -3.23
N PHE A 83 8.77 -0.57 -4.37
CA PHE A 83 7.94 0.51 -4.92
C PHE A 83 6.86 0.92 -3.92
N VAL A 84 6.17 -0.08 -3.35
CA VAL A 84 5.09 0.19 -2.41
C VAL A 84 5.63 0.86 -1.15
N ASN A 85 6.76 0.38 -0.63
CA ASN A 85 7.31 0.97 0.58
C ASN A 85 7.72 2.43 0.34
N GLU A 86 8.34 2.72 -0.81
CA GLU A 86 8.73 4.08 -1.14
C GLU A 86 7.50 5.00 -1.23
N ALA A 87 6.43 4.50 -1.83
CA ALA A 87 5.20 5.29 -1.95
C ALA A 87 4.58 5.54 -0.58
N ILE A 88 4.60 4.55 0.29
CA ILE A 88 4.08 4.71 1.64
C ILE A 88 4.87 5.78 2.40
N VAL A 89 6.19 5.70 2.33
CA VAL A 89 7.06 6.65 3.02
C VAL A 89 6.81 8.08 2.53
N GLU A 90 6.64 8.24 1.22
CA GLU A 90 6.37 9.55 0.65
C GLU A 90 5.03 10.11 1.08
N ASN A 91 4.11 9.25 1.49
CA ASN A 91 2.77 9.66 1.90
C ASN A 91 2.57 9.56 3.41
N GLU A 92 3.64 9.64 4.15
CA GLU A 92 3.61 9.51 5.59
C GLU A 92 2.60 10.44 6.25
N ALA A 93 2.48 11.66 5.74
CA ALA A 93 1.57 12.64 6.33
C ALA A 93 0.11 12.19 6.26
N LEU A 94 -0.28 11.54 5.17
CA LEU A 94 -1.64 11.03 5.01
C LEU A 94 -1.92 9.83 5.90
N LEU A 95 -0.88 9.16 6.35
CA LEU A 95 -0.99 7.92 7.12
C LEU A 95 -0.67 8.12 8.59
N LYS A 96 -0.49 9.37 8.98
CA LYS A 96 -0.08 9.69 10.34
C LYS A 96 -1.09 9.14 11.36
N GLY A 97 -0.55 8.54 12.41
CA GLY A 97 -1.40 8.01 13.49
C GLY A 97 -1.94 6.62 13.22
N LYS A 98 -1.64 6.05 12.06
CA LYS A 98 -2.14 4.73 11.71
C LYS A 98 -0.99 3.73 11.68
N LYS A 99 -1.32 2.48 12.03
CA LYS A 99 -0.38 1.39 11.85
C LYS A 99 -0.47 0.96 10.40
N VAL A 100 0.66 0.92 9.70
CA VAL A 100 0.67 0.63 8.27
C VAL A 100 1.49 -0.62 7.99
N LEU A 101 0.87 -1.58 7.32
CA LEU A 101 1.53 -2.81 6.91
C LEU A 101 1.41 -2.96 5.40
N PHE A 102 2.30 -3.71 4.79
CA PHE A 102 2.21 -4.02 3.37
C PHE A 102 2.85 -5.37 3.10
N GLY A 103 2.47 -5.99 1.99
CA GLY A 103 3.02 -7.27 1.60
C GLY A 103 2.14 -7.95 0.57
N PHE A 104 2.57 -9.14 0.14
CA PHE A 104 1.79 -9.96 -0.78
C PHE A 104 0.76 -10.78 -0.01
N ASP A 105 -0.37 -11.08 -0.66
CA ASP A 105 -1.44 -11.85 -0.04
C ASP A 105 -0.96 -13.20 0.48
N ASP A 106 -0.04 -13.83 -0.22
CA ASP A 106 0.44 -15.15 0.16
C ASP A 106 1.88 -15.10 0.69
N GLY A 107 2.32 -13.94 1.14
CA GLY A 107 3.70 -13.77 1.59
C GLY A 107 3.78 -13.14 2.97
N ASP A 108 4.96 -12.65 3.27
CA ASP A 108 5.22 -12.01 4.56
C ASP A 108 4.62 -10.62 4.63
N VAL A 109 4.29 -10.23 5.83
CA VAL A 109 3.80 -8.89 6.12
C VAL A 109 4.94 -8.05 6.66
N TYR A 110 5.05 -6.84 6.18
CA TYR A 110 6.09 -5.91 6.57
C TYR A 110 5.49 -4.65 7.16
N LYS A 111 6.16 -4.09 8.15
CA LYS A 111 5.79 -2.77 8.65
C LYS A 111 6.40 -1.73 7.73
N ALA A 112 5.59 -0.77 7.32
CA ALA A 112 6.10 0.33 6.53
C ALA A 112 6.98 1.20 7.41
N LYS A 113 8.12 1.59 6.89
CA LYS A 113 9.07 2.38 7.66
C LYS A 113 9.93 3.18 6.71
N LYS A 114 10.49 4.24 7.25
CA LYS A 114 11.44 5.04 6.50
C LYS A 114 12.75 4.29 6.40
N PHE A 115 13.35 4.33 5.23
CA PHE A 115 14.68 3.79 5.06
C PHE A 115 15.69 4.76 5.58
N LYS A 116 16.62 4.24 6.33
CA LYS A 116 17.78 5.04 6.76
C LYS A 116 18.84 4.89 5.70
N LYS A 117 19.29 5.97 5.22
CA LYS A 117 20.35 5.95 4.21
C LYS A 117 21.70 5.94 4.85
#